data_bf4fd944b457ccb29043b4dba4893883
#
_entry.id   bf4fd944b457ccb29043b4dba4893883
#
_cell.length_a   1.000
_cell.length_b   1.000
_cell.length_c   1.000
_cell.angle_alpha   90.00
_cell.angle_beta   90.00
_cell.angle_gamma   90.00
#
_symmetry.space_group_name_H-M   'P 1'
#
loop_
_entity.id
_entity.type
_entity.pdbx_description
1 polymer ?
#
loop_
_entity_poly.entity_id
_entity_poly.type
_entity_poly.pdbx_seq_one_letter_code
_entity_poly.pdbx_strand_id
1 'polypeptide(L)'
;PADTECVVKAEVFAKPGGRILPGGRRMERVTAGDDVSGLEITWFNNPYAAQKLEIGQEYYFQGIVTGGMLRRQMVNPLVRTAEQVQAAPFEAVYPQTEGLSSSAIAKCVRQLLPHAELLPDPLPEEMRRKYRLPSKAEAVRAIHRPATEEEAFAARRRLIYEELLVLQLGIGRMKNRGSAATGAPMQPTDPEPFWASLPFSPTGAQRRAVDEILADMAGEHSMNRLLQGDVGSGKTLVAAAAIWACIRAGYQTALLAPTEILAAQHAEGLNRMLAPFGMRVALLTGGMKAAAKRTTLAAIRGDEADLIVGTHAILSEGVEFARLGLAVIDEQHRFGVRQRGMLAEKAVNPHLLVMSATPIPRTLGVLIFGDLDISILDELPPGRTPVKTRCITGKKRRDLYHFLDQEIDKGRQVYLVCPAIEDTPDGGLNAVKTYYEDIAKALLPDRRVGLMHGKLKPKEKAAVMEDFKTGRLDALVSTTVIEVGVDVPNASVMVIENAERYGLSALHQLRGRVGRGAAESW
;
A
#
# COMPACT_ATOMS: atom_id res chain seq x y z
N PRO A 1 -25.00 -16.78 14.86
CA PRO A 1 -23.66 -17.27 15.10
C PRO A 1 -23.19 -16.83 16.48
N ALA A 2 -22.50 -17.71 17.22
CA ALA A 2 -21.89 -17.33 18.50
C ALA A 2 -20.79 -16.28 18.25
N ASP A 3 -20.61 -15.38 19.22
CA ASP A 3 -19.61 -14.30 19.21
C ASP A 3 -19.81 -13.23 18.12
N THR A 4 -21.05 -13.07 17.62
CA THR A 4 -21.40 -12.03 16.65
C THR A 4 -22.44 -11.09 17.27
N GLU A 5 -22.32 -9.79 17.03
CA GLU A 5 -23.33 -8.82 17.41
C GLU A 5 -24.61 -9.08 16.60
N CYS A 6 -25.74 -9.24 17.29
CA CYS A 6 -27.03 -9.50 16.68
C CYS A 6 -28.16 -8.85 17.47
N VAL A 7 -29.33 -8.78 16.85
CA VAL A 7 -30.59 -8.38 17.49
C VAL A 7 -31.47 -9.62 17.63
N VAL A 8 -31.87 -9.92 18.87
CA VAL A 8 -32.73 -11.04 19.19
C VAL A 8 -34.07 -10.50 19.67
N LYS A 9 -35.16 -10.89 19.00
CA LYS A 9 -36.53 -10.68 19.49
C LYS A 9 -36.89 -11.83 20.45
N ALA A 10 -37.24 -11.52 21.67
CA ALA A 10 -37.56 -12.52 22.68
C ALA A 10 -38.58 -12.00 23.71
N GLU A 11 -39.43 -12.91 24.19
CA GLU A 11 -40.34 -12.66 25.29
C GLU A 11 -39.62 -12.88 26.63
N VAL A 12 -39.93 -12.07 27.62
CA VAL A 12 -39.36 -12.18 28.98
C VAL A 12 -40.17 -13.19 29.78
N PHE A 13 -39.56 -14.31 30.15
CA PHE A 13 -40.19 -15.36 30.92
C PHE A 13 -40.01 -15.21 32.43
N ALA A 14 -38.84 -14.77 32.88
CA ALA A 14 -38.53 -14.70 34.31
C ALA A 14 -37.52 -13.62 34.66
N LYS A 15 -37.65 -13.06 35.84
CA LYS A 15 -36.71 -12.12 36.47
C LYS A 15 -36.24 -12.66 37.82
N PRO A 16 -35.26 -13.51 37.89
CA PRO A 16 -34.84 -14.18 39.13
C PRO A 16 -34.24 -13.26 40.22
N GLY A 17 -34.18 -11.94 39.96
CA GLY A 17 -33.70 -10.96 40.92
C GLY A 17 -32.17 -10.70 40.84
N GLY A 18 -31.75 -9.57 41.41
CA GLY A 18 -30.37 -9.17 41.43
C GLY A 18 -29.55 -9.82 42.51
N ARG A 19 -28.27 -10.08 42.22
CA ARG A 19 -27.28 -10.56 43.21
C ARG A 19 -26.10 -9.60 43.28
N ILE A 20 -25.58 -9.44 44.48
CA ILE A 20 -24.32 -8.71 44.67
C ILE A 20 -23.17 -9.74 44.64
N LEU A 21 -22.26 -9.58 43.72
CA LEU A 21 -21.07 -10.42 43.54
C LEU A 21 -19.95 -10.00 44.50
N PRO A 22 -18.98 -10.91 44.79
CA PRO A 22 -17.75 -10.51 45.49
C PRO A 22 -17.08 -9.32 44.77
N GLY A 23 -16.72 -8.27 45.53
CA GLY A 23 -16.21 -7.02 44.97
C GLY A 23 -17.30 -5.95 44.71
N GLY A 24 -18.55 -6.12 45.22
CA GLY A 24 -19.59 -5.09 45.23
C GLY A 24 -20.32 -4.86 43.89
N ARG A 25 -20.04 -5.66 42.87
CA ARG A 25 -20.74 -5.56 41.57
C ARG A 25 -22.12 -6.11 41.65
N ARG A 26 -23.11 -5.32 41.30
CA ARG A 26 -24.53 -5.78 41.21
C ARG A 26 -24.75 -6.45 39.86
N MET A 27 -25.32 -7.65 39.86
CA MET A 27 -25.68 -8.44 38.68
C MET A 27 -27.19 -8.66 38.67
N GLU A 28 -27.85 -8.22 37.62
CA GLU A 28 -29.27 -8.50 37.34
C GLU A 28 -29.37 -9.54 36.23
N ARG A 29 -30.30 -10.50 36.38
CA ARG A 29 -30.49 -11.57 35.40
C ARG A 29 -31.94 -11.61 34.97
N VAL A 30 -32.15 -11.86 33.68
CA VAL A 30 -33.45 -12.05 33.07
C VAL A 30 -33.36 -13.25 32.13
N THR A 31 -34.40 -14.09 32.12
CA THR A 31 -34.55 -15.17 31.15
C THR A 31 -35.60 -14.75 30.12
N ALA A 32 -35.18 -14.72 28.87
CA ALA A 32 -36.05 -14.45 27.72
C ALA A 32 -35.90 -15.55 26.68
N GLY A 33 -36.80 -15.63 25.73
CA GLY A 33 -36.73 -16.65 24.68
C GLY A 33 -37.92 -16.62 23.74
N ASP A 34 -38.00 -17.64 22.93
CA ASP A 34 -39.14 -18.01 22.11
C ASP A 34 -39.60 -19.43 22.47
N ASP A 35 -40.58 -19.98 21.73
CA ASP A 35 -41.12 -21.33 21.95
C ASP A 35 -40.08 -22.46 21.78
N VAL A 36 -38.91 -22.15 21.24
CA VAL A 36 -37.90 -23.15 20.86
C VAL A 36 -36.58 -22.99 21.65
N SER A 37 -36.19 -21.76 22.03
CA SER A 37 -34.88 -21.49 22.61
C SER A 37 -34.92 -20.42 23.71
N GLY A 38 -34.09 -20.63 24.76
CA GLY A 38 -33.92 -19.68 25.85
C GLY A 38 -32.63 -18.84 25.70
N LEU A 39 -32.71 -17.60 26.16
CA LEU A 39 -31.60 -16.64 26.23
C LEU A 39 -31.49 -16.13 27.65
N GLU A 40 -30.34 -16.33 28.29
CA GLU A 40 -30.01 -15.74 29.58
C GLU A 40 -29.37 -14.36 29.38
N ILE A 41 -29.99 -13.32 29.89
CA ILE A 41 -29.56 -11.93 29.75
C ILE A 41 -29.06 -11.43 31.09
N THR A 42 -27.85 -10.85 31.11
CA THR A 42 -27.21 -10.39 32.34
C THR A 42 -26.78 -8.95 32.20
N TRP A 43 -27.13 -8.10 33.16
CA TRP A 43 -26.60 -6.76 33.29
C TRP A 43 -25.71 -6.63 34.53
N PHE A 44 -24.57 -5.99 34.38
CA PHE A 44 -23.70 -5.64 35.48
C PHE A 44 -23.81 -4.15 35.79
N ASN A 45 -23.98 -3.80 37.07
CA ASN A 45 -24.08 -2.43 37.59
C ASN A 45 -25.19 -1.57 36.95
N ASN A 46 -26.21 -2.21 36.36
CA ASN A 46 -27.38 -1.52 35.78
C ASN A 46 -28.71 -2.16 36.24
N PRO A 47 -29.15 -1.86 37.48
CA PRO A 47 -30.41 -2.42 37.99
C PRO A 47 -31.64 -1.93 37.23
N TYR A 48 -31.58 -0.75 36.64
CA TYR A 48 -32.73 -0.16 35.94
C TYR A 48 -33.07 -0.87 34.64
N ALA A 49 -32.11 -1.53 33.99
CA ALA A 49 -32.34 -2.21 32.73
C ALA A 49 -33.33 -3.41 32.91
N ALA A 50 -33.11 -4.23 33.94
CA ALA A 50 -33.99 -5.35 34.24
C ALA A 50 -35.36 -4.94 34.84
N GLN A 51 -35.42 -3.82 35.59
CA GLN A 51 -36.64 -3.30 36.19
C GLN A 51 -37.68 -2.84 35.17
N LYS A 52 -37.23 -2.26 34.05
CA LYS A 52 -38.09 -1.75 32.97
C LYS A 52 -38.74 -2.82 32.13
N LEU A 53 -38.32 -4.07 32.23
CA LEU A 53 -38.88 -5.16 31.47
C LEU A 53 -40.11 -5.74 32.20
N GLU A 54 -41.11 -6.19 31.47
CA GLU A 54 -42.30 -6.84 31.99
C GLU A 54 -42.30 -8.30 31.55
N ILE A 55 -42.71 -9.21 32.45
CA ILE A 55 -42.85 -10.63 32.15
C ILE A 55 -44.05 -10.82 31.21
N GLY A 56 -43.90 -11.66 30.18
CA GLY A 56 -44.87 -11.88 29.13
C GLY A 56 -44.86 -10.85 28.00
N GLN A 57 -43.90 -9.90 28.03
CA GLN A 57 -43.74 -8.91 26.96
C GLN A 57 -42.54 -9.21 26.08
N GLU A 58 -42.66 -8.91 24.78
CA GLU A 58 -41.62 -9.04 23.79
C GLU A 58 -40.73 -7.80 23.73
N TYR A 59 -39.43 -8.02 23.69
CA TYR A 59 -38.40 -6.99 23.52
C TYR A 59 -37.38 -7.40 22.48
N TYR A 60 -36.68 -6.40 21.96
CA TYR A 60 -35.52 -6.59 21.07
C TYR A 60 -34.26 -6.34 21.90
N PHE A 61 -33.39 -7.36 21.97
CA PHE A 61 -32.13 -7.35 22.69
C PHE A 61 -30.99 -7.28 21.67
N GLN A 62 -30.23 -6.22 21.68
CA GLN A 62 -29.07 -6.05 20.81
C GLN A 62 -27.78 -6.23 21.59
N GLY A 63 -26.91 -7.13 21.12
CA GLY A 63 -25.63 -7.43 21.75
C GLY A 63 -24.99 -8.69 21.17
N ILE A 64 -23.92 -9.14 21.82
CA ILE A 64 -23.21 -10.36 21.42
C ILE A 64 -23.80 -11.56 22.14
N VAL A 65 -24.25 -12.55 21.38
CA VAL A 65 -24.70 -13.83 21.92
C VAL A 65 -23.51 -14.76 22.09
N THR A 66 -23.26 -15.17 23.31
CA THR A 66 -22.21 -16.11 23.69
C THR A 66 -22.80 -17.43 24.20
N GLY A 67 -21.95 -18.47 24.31
CA GLY A 67 -22.36 -19.78 24.83
C GLY A 67 -22.75 -20.80 23.75
N GLY A 68 -23.04 -22.02 24.18
CA GLY A 68 -23.40 -23.14 23.29
C GLY A 68 -24.88 -23.22 22.98
N MET A 69 -25.29 -24.23 22.18
CA MET A 69 -26.70 -24.43 21.76
C MET A 69 -27.69 -24.57 22.92
N LEU A 70 -27.24 -25.15 24.04
CA LEU A 70 -28.11 -25.40 25.21
C LEU A 70 -28.17 -24.24 26.21
N ARG A 71 -27.23 -23.31 26.16
CA ARG A 71 -27.17 -22.14 27.07
C ARG A 71 -26.58 -20.94 26.34
N ARG A 72 -27.46 -20.12 25.81
CA ARG A 72 -27.12 -18.87 25.16
C ARG A 72 -27.16 -17.74 26.17
N GLN A 73 -26.19 -16.85 26.13
CA GLN A 73 -26.08 -15.73 27.05
C GLN A 73 -25.82 -14.43 26.30
N MET A 74 -26.36 -13.34 26.82
CA MET A 74 -26.06 -11.98 26.33
C MET A 74 -25.78 -11.08 27.53
N VAL A 75 -24.69 -10.32 27.45
CA VAL A 75 -24.22 -9.46 28.55
C VAL A 75 -24.42 -8.01 28.17
N ASN A 76 -25.06 -7.24 29.06
CA ASN A 76 -25.34 -5.81 28.90
C ASN A 76 -25.97 -5.43 27.53
N PRO A 77 -27.00 -6.14 27.04
CA PRO A 77 -27.63 -5.78 25.78
C PRO A 77 -28.32 -4.40 25.85
N LEU A 78 -28.40 -3.75 24.71
CA LEU A 78 -29.34 -2.67 24.49
C LEU A 78 -30.75 -3.28 24.33
N VAL A 79 -31.74 -2.69 24.99
CA VAL A 79 -33.13 -3.19 24.96
C VAL A 79 -34.04 -2.15 24.33
N ARG A 80 -34.94 -2.62 23.46
CA ARG A 80 -35.96 -1.78 22.81
C ARG A 80 -37.30 -2.48 22.78
N THR A 81 -38.38 -1.69 22.88
CA THR A 81 -39.75 -2.18 22.61
C THR A 81 -40.02 -2.26 21.11
N ALA A 82 -41.08 -3.00 20.72
CA ALA A 82 -41.51 -3.06 19.33
C ALA A 82 -41.83 -1.67 18.75
N GLU A 83 -42.49 -0.82 19.54
CA GLU A 83 -42.78 0.57 19.15
C GLU A 83 -41.52 1.40 18.89
N GLN A 84 -40.50 1.24 19.74
CA GLN A 84 -39.21 1.94 19.55
C GLN A 84 -38.48 1.47 18.30
N VAL A 85 -38.54 0.18 17.97
CA VAL A 85 -37.94 -0.36 16.76
C VAL A 85 -38.69 0.12 15.51
N GLN A 86 -40.04 0.13 15.56
CA GLN A 86 -40.85 0.66 14.44
C GLN A 86 -40.65 2.16 14.23
N ALA A 87 -40.53 2.93 15.31
CA ALA A 87 -40.31 4.37 15.22
C ALA A 87 -38.90 4.77 14.74
N ALA A 88 -37.90 3.90 14.95
CA ALA A 88 -36.53 4.10 14.54
C ALA A 88 -35.86 2.73 14.22
N PRO A 89 -36.11 2.17 13.02
CA PRO A 89 -35.59 0.86 12.63
C PRO A 89 -34.07 0.81 12.55
N PHE A 90 -33.45 1.98 12.33
CA PHE A 90 -32.01 2.12 12.28
C PHE A 90 -31.51 3.08 13.36
N GLU A 91 -30.38 2.79 13.95
CA GLU A 91 -29.72 3.65 14.92
C GLU A 91 -28.30 4.00 14.45
N ALA A 92 -28.01 5.29 14.43
CA ALA A 92 -26.67 5.77 14.14
C ALA A 92 -25.75 5.53 15.34
N VAL A 93 -24.64 4.84 15.12
CA VAL A 93 -23.58 4.62 16.11
C VAL A 93 -22.47 5.63 15.88
N TYR A 94 -22.15 6.42 16.91
CA TYR A 94 -21.11 7.44 16.85
C TYR A 94 -19.85 6.97 17.58
N PRO A 95 -18.64 7.31 17.08
CA PRO A 95 -17.40 7.08 17.79
C PRO A 95 -17.43 7.72 19.18
N GLN A 96 -17.01 6.97 20.19
CA GLN A 96 -17.00 7.44 21.58
C GLN A 96 -15.60 7.88 21.98
N THR A 97 -15.54 8.87 22.88
CA THR A 97 -14.32 9.30 23.57
C THR A 97 -14.58 9.34 25.06
N GLU A 98 -13.54 9.48 25.87
CA GLU A 98 -13.67 9.61 27.31
C GLU A 98 -14.57 10.83 27.66
N GLY A 99 -15.63 10.59 28.45
CA GLY A 99 -16.60 11.61 28.84
C GLY A 99 -17.71 11.90 27.81
N LEU A 100 -17.66 11.35 26.58
CA LEU A 100 -18.68 11.60 25.54
C LEU A 100 -19.18 10.29 24.92
N SER A 101 -20.38 9.86 25.34
CA SER A 101 -21.01 8.65 24.84
C SER A 101 -21.70 8.83 23.47
N SER A 102 -21.84 7.73 22.71
CA SER A 102 -22.60 7.70 21.45
C SER A 102 -24.02 8.23 21.61
N SER A 103 -24.69 7.90 22.73
CA SER A 103 -26.05 8.36 23.02
C SER A 103 -26.13 9.87 23.26
N ALA A 104 -25.12 10.48 23.88
CA ALA A 104 -25.04 11.93 24.06
C ALA A 104 -24.88 12.64 22.71
N ILE A 105 -24.01 12.13 21.85
CA ILE A 105 -23.82 12.65 20.47
C ILE A 105 -25.14 12.51 19.69
N ALA A 106 -25.76 11.33 19.72
CA ALA A 106 -27.04 11.08 19.05
C ALA A 106 -28.14 12.04 19.49
N LYS A 107 -28.19 12.39 20.78
CA LYS A 107 -29.16 13.38 21.31
C LYS A 107 -28.90 14.77 20.73
N CYS A 108 -27.67 15.23 20.68
CA CYS A 108 -27.30 16.52 20.10
C CYS A 108 -27.63 16.56 18.59
N VAL A 109 -27.24 15.53 17.85
CA VAL A 109 -27.52 15.43 16.40
C VAL A 109 -29.03 15.49 16.14
N ARG A 110 -29.84 14.74 16.89
CA ARG A 110 -31.31 14.76 16.73
C ARG A 110 -31.92 16.14 16.90
N GLN A 111 -31.37 16.98 17.77
CA GLN A 111 -31.82 18.37 17.94
C GLN A 111 -31.48 19.28 16.77
N LEU A 112 -30.39 18.98 16.04
CA LEU A 112 -29.92 19.75 14.91
C LEU A 112 -30.52 19.30 13.55
N LEU A 113 -30.99 18.06 13.42
CA LEU A 113 -31.53 17.53 12.15
C LEU A 113 -32.69 18.39 11.56
N PRO A 114 -33.62 18.98 12.33
CA PRO A 114 -34.65 19.89 11.79
C PRO A 114 -34.06 21.10 11.04
N HIS A 115 -32.86 21.52 11.41
CA HIS A 115 -32.15 22.64 10.81
C HIS A 115 -31.24 22.29 9.64
N ALA A 116 -31.29 21.03 9.13
CA ALA A 116 -30.46 20.57 8.03
C ALA A 116 -30.64 21.44 6.74
N GLU A 117 -31.78 22.10 6.57
CA GLU A 117 -32.03 23.02 5.45
C GLU A 117 -31.09 24.24 5.44
N LEU A 118 -30.50 24.58 6.57
CA LEU A 118 -29.53 25.69 6.66
C LEU A 118 -28.17 25.30 6.07
N LEU A 119 -27.94 24.02 5.81
CA LEU A 119 -26.69 23.54 5.18
C LEU A 119 -26.70 23.87 3.68
N PRO A 120 -25.71 24.63 3.18
CA PRO A 120 -25.62 24.88 1.75
C PRO A 120 -25.39 23.59 0.97
N ASP A 121 -26.10 23.43 -0.13
CA ASP A 121 -25.87 22.30 -1.05
C ASP A 121 -24.88 22.74 -2.14
N PRO A 122 -23.65 22.21 -2.15
CA PRO A 122 -22.64 22.58 -3.14
C PRO A 122 -22.89 21.95 -4.51
N LEU A 123 -23.78 20.96 -4.63
CA LEU A 123 -24.05 20.28 -5.92
C LEU A 123 -25.18 20.98 -6.67
N PRO A 124 -24.94 21.39 -7.94
CA PRO A 124 -25.99 21.92 -8.83
C PRO A 124 -27.14 20.92 -8.97
N GLU A 125 -28.35 21.43 -9.14
CA GLU A 125 -29.56 20.60 -9.27
C GLU A 125 -29.50 19.65 -10.46
N GLU A 126 -28.96 20.09 -11.60
CA GLU A 126 -28.77 19.26 -12.78
C GLU A 126 -27.88 18.04 -12.49
N MET A 127 -26.82 18.24 -11.74
CA MET A 127 -25.91 17.17 -11.33
C MET A 127 -26.61 16.18 -10.41
N ARG A 128 -27.37 16.67 -9.43
CA ARG A 128 -28.15 15.83 -8.53
C ARG A 128 -29.18 14.99 -9.28
N ARG A 129 -29.89 15.56 -10.24
CA ARG A 129 -30.84 14.84 -11.11
C ARG A 129 -30.14 13.79 -11.98
N LYS A 130 -29.04 14.17 -12.64
CA LYS A 130 -28.27 13.26 -13.52
C LYS A 130 -27.80 12.02 -12.79
N TYR A 131 -27.30 12.17 -11.58
CA TYR A 131 -26.74 11.07 -10.79
C TYR A 131 -27.70 10.50 -9.73
N ARG A 132 -28.96 10.95 -9.72
CA ARG A 132 -30.00 10.52 -8.77
C ARG A 132 -29.54 10.64 -7.32
N LEU A 133 -29.04 11.82 -6.94
CA LEU A 133 -28.55 12.12 -5.60
C LEU A 133 -29.58 12.99 -4.84
N PRO A 134 -29.87 12.67 -3.57
CA PRO A 134 -30.70 13.53 -2.72
C PRO A 134 -30.02 14.88 -2.48
N SER A 135 -30.77 15.87 -2.01
CA SER A 135 -30.23 17.15 -1.53
C SER A 135 -29.32 16.93 -0.33
N LYS A 136 -28.50 17.95 0.01
CA LYS A 136 -27.64 17.89 1.20
C LYS A 136 -28.46 17.70 2.48
N ALA A 137 -29.55 18.43 2.61
CA ALA A 137 -30.43 18.34 3.78
C ALA A 137 -31.08 16.96 3.93
N GLU A 138 -31.62 16.41 2.83
CA GLU A 138 -32.19 15.05 2.81
C GLU A 138 -31.12 14.01 3.17
N ALA A 139 -29.93 14.09 2.57
CA ALA A 139 -28.84 13.17 2.85
C ALA A 139 -28.37 13.22 4.31
N VAL A 140 -28.26 14.42 4.89
CA VAL A 140 -27.87 14.57 6.31
C VAL A 140 -28.94 14.01 7.23
N ARG A 141 -30.21 14.21 6.95
CA ARG A 141 -31.30 13.61 7.75
C ARG A 141 -31.28 12.08 7.65
N ALA A 142 -31.21 11.56 6.43
CA ALA A 142 -31.30 10.13 6.16
C ALA A 142 -30.05 9.36 6.62
N ILE A 143 -28.84 9.92 6.61
CA ILE A 143 -27.65 9.22 7.12
C ILE A 143 -27.68 9.04 8.64
N HIS A 144 -28.35 9.94 9.35
CA HIS A 144 -28.46 9.90 10.82
C HIS A 144 -29.73 9.23 11.30
N ARG A 145 -30.81 9.25 10.51
CA ARG A 145 -32.10 8.66 10.86
C ARG A 145 -32.85 8.22 9.60
N PRO A 146 -32.40 7.16 8.94
CA PRO A 146 -33.08 6.64 7.75
C PRO A 146 -34.39 5.93 8.14
N ALA A 147 -35.40 6.04 7.30
CA ALA A 147 -36.61 5.22 7.43
C ALA A 147 -36.44 3.85 6.80
N THR A 148 -35.63 3.74 5.74
CA THR A 148 -35.32 2.50 5.03
C THR A 148 -33.83 2.34 4.78
N GLU A 149 -33.40 1.14 4.43
CA GLU A 149 -32.01 0.86 4.05
C GLU A 149 -31.64 1.59 2.74
N GLU A 150 -32.59 1.71 1.81
CA GLU A 150 -32.40 2.44 0.56
C GLU A 150 -32.13 3.93 0.79
N GLU A 151 -32.84 4.54 1.75
CA GLU A 151 -32.57 5.93 2.13
C GLU A 151 -31.17 6.10 2.73
N ALA A 152 -30.77 5.21 3.63
CA ALA A 152 -29.42 5.20 4.20
C ALA A 152 -28.35 5.07 3.12
N PHE A 153 -28.56 4.16 2.16
CA PHE A 153 -27.65 3.96 1.03
C PHE A 153 -27.59 5.18 0.10
N ALA A 154 -28.73 5.78 -0.24
CA ALA A 154 -28.79 6.97 -1.06
C ALA A 154 -28.09 8.17 -0.40
N ALA A 155 -28.31 8.36 0.91
CA ALA A 155 -27.65 9.37 1.71
C ALA A 155 -26.14 9.19 1.74
N ARG A 156 -25.68 7.97 2.03
CA ARG A 156 -24.25 7.62 2.03
C ARG A 156 -23.60 7.86 0.67
N ARG A 157 -24.27 7.43 -0.40
CA ARG A 157 -23.81 7.65 -1.78
C ARG A 157 -23.67 9.14 -2.09
N ARG A 158 -24.63 9.97 -1.66
CA ARG A 158 -24.58 11.43 -1.85
C ARG A 158 -23.38 12.06 -1.15
N LEU A 159 -23.13 11.69 0.11
CA LEU A 159 -22.03 12.25 0.89
C LEU A 159 -20.67 11.81 0.32
N ILE A 160 -20.51 10.54 -0.03
CA ILE A 160 -19.31 10.02 -0.69
C ILE A 160 -19.07 10.75 -2.02
N TYR A 161 -20.11 10.96 -2.83
CA TYR A 161 -19.99 11.66 -4.10
C TYR A 161 -19.47 13.09 -3.90
N GLU A 162 -19.99 13.81 -2.91
CA GLU A 162 -19.56 15.18 -2.59
C GLU A 162 -18.09 15.22 -2.15
N GLU A 163 -17.68 14.35 -1.21
CA GLU A 163 -16.30 14.30 -0.75
C GLU A 163 -15.32 13.99 -1.90
N LEU A 164 -15.65 13.00 -2.72
CA LEU A 164 -14.83 12.64 -3.87
C LEU A 164 -14.78 13.74 -4.93
N LEU A 165 -15.89 14.45 -5.16
CA LEU A 165 -15.92 15.58 -6.10
C LEU A 165 -15.07 16.73 -5.61
N VAL A 166 -15.17 17.10 -4.33
CA VAL A 166 -14.35 18.16 -3.73
C VAL A 166 -12.87 17.82 -3.83
N LEU A 167 -12.52 16.55 -3.53
CA LEU A 167 -11.16 16.06 -3.68
C LEU A 167 -10.68 16.16 -5.13
N GLN A 168 -11.48 15.69 -6.10
CA GLN A 168 -11.14 15.75 -7.54
C GLN A 168 -11.01 17.18 -8.06
N LEU A 169 -11.86 18.09 -7.62
CA LEU A 169 -11.74 19.51 -7.98
C LEU A 169 -10.48 20.13 -7.38
N GLY A 170 -10.14 19.77 -6.14
CA GLY A 170 -8.89 20.19 -5.50
C GLY A 170 -7.66 19.73 -6.27
N ILE A 171 -7.62 18.44 -6.62
CA ILE A 171 -6.57 17.82 -7.43
C ILE A 171 -6.48 18.48 -8.81
N GLY A 172 -7.62 18.64 -9.51
CA GLY A 172 -7.66 19.28 -10.81
C GLY A 172 -7.14 20.72 -10.78
N ARG A 173 -7.44 21.46 -9.71
CA ARG A 173 -6.91 22.83 -9.51
C ARG A 173 -5.40 22.83 -9.26
N MET A 174 -4.87 21.84 -8.54
CA MET A 174 -3.43 21.67 -8.33
C MET A 174 -2.74 21.31 -9.64
N LYS A 175 -3.30 20.37 -10.42
CA LYS A 175 -2.78 19.96 -11.73
C LYS A 175 -2.72 21.16 -12.68
N ASN A 176 -3.79 21.95 -12.79
CA ASN A 176 -3.82 23.13 -13.65
C ASN A 176 -2.81 24.21 -13.24
N ARG A 177 -2.50 24.34 -11.94
CA ARG A 177 -1.43 25.24 -11.47
C ARG A 177 -0.06 24.73 -11.83
N GLY A 178 0.18 23.43 -11.76
CA GLY A 178 1.44 22.78 -12.18
C GLY A 178 1.62 22.81 -13.71
N SER A 179 0.55 22.63 -14.48
CA SER A 179 0.55 22.70 -15.93
C SER A 179 0.75 24.11 -16.51
N ALA A 180 0.63 25.17 -15.69
CA ALA A 180 0.96 26.53 -16.13
C ALA A 180 2.49 26.76 -16.24
N ALA A 181 3.29 25.82 -15.74
CA ALA A 181 4.74 25.87 -15.87
C ALA A 181 5.15 25.33 -17.26
N THR A 182 5.62 26.22 -18.13
CA THR A 182 6.22 25.82 -19.41
C THR A 182 7.42 24.91 -19.16
N GLY A 183 7.34 23.66 -19.61
CA GLY A 183 8.47 22.75 -19.63
C GLY A 183 9.51 23.16 -20.67
N ALA A 184 10.65 22.47 -20.70
CA ALA A 184 11.56 22.54 -21.82
C ALA A 184 10.99 21.63 -22.95
N PRO A 185 10.28 22.16 -23.97
CA PRO A 185 9.68 21.31 -24.99
C PRO A 185 10.77 20.60 -25.78
N MET A 186 10.66 19.29 -25.82
CA MET A 186 11.60 18.46 -26.57
C MET A 186 11.03 18.18 -27.96
N GLN A 187 11.90 18.14 -28.97
CA GLN A 187 11.44 17.75 -30.31
C GLN A 187 10.91 16.30 -30.27
N PRO A 188 9.80 16.01 -30.99
CA PRO A 188 9.33 14.64 -31.13
C PRO A 188 10.47 13.71 -31.57
N THR A 189 10.71 12.67 -30.84
CA THR A 189 11.83 11.74 -31.05
C THR A 189 11.27 10.35 -31.38
N ASP A 190 11.70 9.77 -32.51
CA ASP A 190 11.36 8.41 -32.87
C ASP A 190 12.15 7.42 -31.97
N PRO A 191 11.50 6.55 -31.19
CA PRO A 191 12.16 5.58 -30.31
C PRO A 191 12.73 4.36 -31.04
N GLU A 192 12.45 4.14 -32.33
CA GLU A 192 12.89 2.95 -33.06
C GLU A 192 14.41 2.72 -33.05
N PRO A 193 15.29 3.73 -33.15
CA PRO A 193 16.73 3.51 -33.01
C PRO A 193 17.12 2.95 -31.65
N PHE A 194 16.43 3.35 -30.57
CA PHE A 194 16.67 2.79 -29.24
C PHE A 194 16.17 1.33 -29.17
N TRP A 195 14.98 1.03 -29.68
CA TRP A 195 14.44 -0.32 -29.70
C TRP A 195 15.31 -1.28 -30.51
N ALA A 196 15.82 -0.83 -31.66
CA ALA A 196 16.68 -1.63 -32.52
C ALA A 196 18.05 -1.99 -31.89
N SER A 197 18.51 -1.22 -30.89
CA SER A 197 19.75 -1.48 -30.17
C SER A 197 19.64 -2.59 -29.12
N LEU A 198 18.42 -3.00 -28.78
CA LEU A 198 18.17 -3.99 -27.74
C LEU A 198 18.27 -5.42 -28.28
N PRO A 199 18.74 -6.40 -27.47
CA PRO A 199 18.80 -7.80 -27.85
C PRO A 199 17.45 -8.52 -27.81
N PHE A 200 16.36 -7.82 -27.53
CA PHE A 200 14.99 -8.35 -27.42
C PHE A 200 13.96 -7.29 -27.88
N SER A 201 12.78 -7.73 -28.22
CA SER A 201 11.68 -6.85 -28.59
C SER A 201 10.91 -6.36 -27.36
N PRO A 202 10.58 -5.05 -27.27
CA PRO A 202 9.73 -4.54 -26.20
C PRO A 202 8.30 -5.08 -26.30
N THR A 203 7.57 -5.14 -25.18
CA THR A 203 6.15 -5.50 -25.18
C THR A 203 5.29 -4.37 -25.72
N GLY A 204 4.03 -4.69 -26.12
CA GLY A 204 3.09 -3.67 -26.55
C GLY A 204 2.83 -2.61 -25.47
N ALA A 205 2.75 -3.01 -24.20
CA ALA A 205 2.58 -2.10 -23.08
C ALA A 205 3.78 -1.16 -22.88
N GLN A 206 5.00 -1.64 -23.09
CA GLN A 206 6.21 -0.83 -23.01
C GLN A 206 6.27 0.20 -24.14
N ARG A 207 5.92 -0.19 -25.38
CA ARG A 207 5.84 0.74 -26.51
C ARG A 207 4.80 1.84 -26.24
N ARG A 208 3.57 1.48 -25.86
CA ARG A 208 2.51 2.46 -25.53
C ARG A 208 2.97 3.44 -24.45
N ALA A 209 3.59 2.95 -23.39
CA ALA A 209 4.05 3.81 -22.29
C ALA A 209 5.15 4.78 -22.76
N VAL A 210 6.07 4.35 -23.62
CA VAL A 210 7.10 5.23 -24.19
C VAL A 210 6.46 6.27 -25.11
N ASP A 211 5.52 5.89 -25.97
CA ASP A 211 4.83 6.81 -26.85
C ASP A 211 4.09 7.90 -26.07
N GLU A 212 3.40 7.53 -24.96
CA GLU A 212 2.74 8.47 -24.06
C GLU A 212 3.74 9.43 -23.39
N ILE A 213 4.88 8.93 -22.93
CA ILE A 213 5.93 9.72 -22.29
C ILE A 213 6.56 10.71 -23.30
N LEU A 214 6.89 10.23 -24.50
CA LEU A 214 7.50 11.07 -25.52
C LEU A 214 6.55 12.15 -26.04
N ALA A 215 5.24 11.84 -26.16
CA ALA A 215 4.22 12.81 -26.49
C ALA A 215 4.11 13.92 -25.43
N ASP A 216 4.14 13.56 -24.15
CA ASP A 216 4.14 14.54 -23.06
C ASP A 216 5.42 15.41 -23.07
N MET A 217 6.60 14.79 -23.29
CA MET A 217 7.88 15.51 -23.32
C MET A 217 7.97 16.48 -24.52
N ALA A 218 7.25 16.20 -25.60
CA ALA A 218 7.15 17.09 -26.76
C ALA A 218 6.08 18.19 -26.58
N GLY A 219 5.29 18.13 -25.51
CA GLY A 219 4.24 19.11 -25.22
C GLY A 219 4.78 20.43 -24.66
N GLU A 220 3.92 21.44 -24.57
CA GLU A 220 4.25 22.77 -24.03
C GLU A 220 4.43 22.78 -22.51
N HIS A 221 3.91 21.76 -21.82
CA HIS A 221 3.90 21.66 -20.36
C HIS A 221 4.86 20.58 -19.86
N SER A 222 5.41 20.79 -18.67
CA SER A 222 6.22 19.75 -18.03
C SER A 222 5.42 18.48 -17.79
N MET A 223 5.92 17.35 -18.31
CA MET A 223 5.37 16.03 -18.01
C MET A 223 5.44 15.74 -16.50
N ASN A 224 4.36 15.27 -15.93
CA ASN A 224 4.32 14.74 -14.57
C ASN A 224 3.59 13.39 -14.59
N ARG A 225 4.34 12.28 -14.74
CA ARG A 225 3.77 10.97 -15.08
C ARG A 225 4.22 9.86 -14.14
N LEU A 226 3.27 9.01 -13.76
CA LEU A 226 3.50 7.76 -13.02
C LEU A 226 3.54 6.57 -13.98
N LEU A 227 4.66 5.89 -14.03
CA LEU A 227 4.82 4.60 -14.71
C LEU A 227 4.58 3.47 -13.70
N GLN A 228 3.44 2.82 -13.83
CA GLN A 228 3.03 1.72 -12.95
C GLN A 228 3.18 0.38 -13.65
N GLY A 229 3.72 -0.62 -12.95
CA GLY A 229 3.82 -1.97 -13.48
C GLY A 229 4.38 -2.91 -12.43
N ASP A 230 4.10 -4.20 -12.58
CA ASP A 230 4.60 -5.23 -11.65
C ASP A 230 6.14 -5.22 -11.56
N VAL A 231 6.67 -5.86 -10.52
CA VAL A 231 8.12 -6.09 -10.43
C VAL A 231 8.57 -6.90 -11.64
N GLY A 232 9.54 -6.35 -12.40
CA GLY A 232 10.05 -6.97 -13.62
C GLY A 232 9.19 -6.79 -14.88
N SER A 233 8.19 -5.89 -14.91
CA SER A 233 7.48 -5.49 -16.13
C SER A 233 8.32 -4.68 -17.11
N GLY A 234 9.55 -4.32 -16.72
CA GLY A 234 10.46 -3.54 -17.56
C GLY A 234 10.32 -2.02 -17.43
N LYS A 235 9.87 -1.52 -16.28
CA LYS A 235 9.82 -0.06 -16.00
C LYS A 235 11.14 0.65 -16.28
N THR A 236 12.26 0.04 -15.88
CA THR A 236 13.61 0.59 -16.14
C THR A 236 13.91 0.72 -17.62
N LEU A 237 13.39 -0.18 -18.47
CA LEU A 237 13.54 -0.12 -19.92
C LEU A 237 12.78 1.08 -20.51
N VAL A 238 11.55 1.29 -20.06
CA VAL A 238 10.72 2.46 -20.46
C VAL A 238 11.40 3.76 -20.02
N ALA A 239 11.91 3.80 -18.78
CA ALA A 239 12.68 4.94 -18.29
C ALA A 239 13.95 5.18 -19.12
N ALA A 240 14.67 4.11 -19.53
CA ALA A 240 15.85 4.21 -20.38
C ALA A 240 15.54 4.84 -21.76
N ALA A 241 14.39 4.49 -22.37
CA ALA A 241 13.95 5.11 -23.61
C ALA A 241 13.64 6.62 -23.44
N ALA A 242 12.97 6.99 -22.35
CA ALA A 242 12.72 8.41 -22.02
C ALA A 242 14.02 9.18 -21.75
N ILE A 243 14.95 8.60 -21.01
CA ILE A 243 16.29 9.15 -20.74
C ILE A 243 17.05 9.35 -22.05
N TRP A 244 17.07 8.34 -22.91
CA TRP A 244 17.70 8.40 -24.21
C TRP A 244 17.14 9.55 -25.07
N ALA A 245 15.82 9.70 -25.12
CA ALA A 245 15.18 10.78 -25.88
C ALA A 245 15.52 12.16 -25.31
N CYS A 246 15.51 12.32 -23.99
CA CYS A 246 15.86 13.56 -23.31
C CYS A 246 17.31 13.98 -23.61
N ILE A 247 18.27 13.06 -23.54
CA ILE A 247 19.67 13.33 -23.83
C ILE A 247 19.86 13.69 -25.32
N ARG A 248 19.17 13.01 -26.21
CA ARG A 248 19.15 13.35 -27.65
C ARG A 248 18.61 14.75 -27.94
N ALA A 249 17.68 15.22 -27.12
CA ALA A 249 17.18 16.59 -27.19
C ALA A 249 18.17 17.63 -26.59
N GLY A 250 19.34 17.20 -26.09
CA GLY A 250 20.40 18.06 -25.59
C GLY A 250 20.25 18.42 -24.10
N TYR A 251 19.50 17.66 -23.32
CA TYR A 251 19.31 17.88 -21.89
C TYR A 251 19.97 16.79 -21.05
N GLN A 252 20.31 17.13 -19.81
CA GLN A 252 20.73 16.17 -18.79
C GLN A 252 19.52 15.48 -18.15
N THR A 253 19.74 14.27 -17.65
CA THR A 253 18.73 13.49 -16.93
C THR A 253 19.22 13.08 -15.54
N ALA A 254 18.36 13.14 -14.53
CA ALA A 254 18.60 12.61 -13.19
C ALA A 254 17.74 11.38 -12.92
N LEU A 255 18.34 10.30 -12.38
CA LEU A 255 17.61 9.15 -11.88
C LEU A 255 17.89 8.96 -10.38
N LEU A 256 16.82 9.03 -9.59
CA LEU A 256 16.88 8.84 -8.15
C LEU A 256 16.47 7.42 -7.79
N ALA A 257 17.36 6.73 -7.08
CA ALA A 257 17.10 5.41 -6.50
C ALA A 257 17.07 5.50 -4.97
N PRO A 258 16.27 4.65 -4.29
CA PRO A 258 16.09 4.72 -2.83
C PRO A 258 17.34 4.30 -2.03
N THR A 259 18.25 3.54 -2.62
CA THR A 259 19.48 3.06 -1.97
C THR A 259 20.69 3.13 -2.88
N GLU A 260 21.90 3.19 -2.29
CA GLU A 260 23.16 3.23 -3.04
C GLU A 260 23.38 1.98 -3.91
N ILE A 261 22.94 0.82 -3.43
CA ILE A 261 23.04 -0.44 -4.18
C ILE A 261 22.18 -0.39 -5.45
N LEU A 262 20.94 0.10 -5.33
CA LEU A 262 20.07 0.28 -6.50
C LEU A 262 20.59 1.35 -7.45
N ALA A 263 21.11 2.45 -6.91
CA ALA A 263 21.71 3.49 -7.73
C ALA A 263 22.89 2.93 -8.57
N ALA A 264 23.76 2.13 -7.96
CA ALA A 264 24.87 1.47 -8.66
C ALA A 264 24.37 0.49 -9.73
N GLN A 265 23.34 -0.33 -9.43
CA GLN A 265 22.74 -1.25 -10.41
C GLN A 265 22.08 -0.52 -11.58
N HIS A 266 21.33 0.55 -11.30
CA HIS A 266 20.74 1.38 -12.36
C HIS A 266 21.82 2.03 -13.21
N ALA A 267 22.88 2.57 -12.60
CA ALA A 267 24.00 3.18 -13.33
C ALA A 267 24.67 2.17 -14.27
N GLU A 268 24.97 0.96 -13.79
CA GLU A 268 25.56 -0.10 -14.61
C GLU A 268 24.61 -0.58 -15.72
N GLY A 269 23.34 -0.83 -15.39
CA GLY A 269 22.35 -1.30 -16.37
C GLY A 269 22.05 -0.28 -17.45
N LEU A 270 21.87 0.99 -17.06
CA LEU A 270 21.61 2.09 -17.99
C LEU A 270 22.85 2.42 -18.82
N ASN A 271 24.05 2.35 -18.23
CA ASN A 271 25.28 2.54 -18.99
C ASN A 271 25.42 1.53 -20.12
N ARG A 272 25.09 0.24 -19.89
CA ARG A 272 25.09 -0.79 -20.93
C ARG A 272 24.09 -0.50 -22.06
N MET A 273 22.89 -0.02 -21.73
CA MET A 273 21.85 0.29 -22.72
C MET A 273 22.14 1.57 -23.50
N LEU A 274 22.79 2.55 -22.88
CA LEU A 274 23.05 3.88 -23.46
C LEU A 274 24.44 4.01 -24.10
N ALA A 275 25.37 3.13 -23.79
CA ALA A 275 26.72 3.11 -24.35
C ALA A 275 26.77 3.08 -25.89
N PRO A 276 25.89 2.31 -26.61
CA PRO A 276 25.86 2.34 -28.07
C PRO A 276 25.62 3.73 -28.68
N PHE A 277 25.03 4.63 -27.90
CA PHE A 277 24.73 6.01 -28.30
C PHE A 277 25.78 7.03 -27.83
N GLY A 278 26.84 6.58 -27.18
CA GLY A 278 27.92 7.45 -26.67
C GLY A 278 27.52 8.30 -25.45
N MET A 279 26.41 7.94 -24.76
CA MET A 279 25.92 8.69 -23.60
C MET A 279 26.69 8.37 -22.32
N ARG A 280 26.99 9.39 -21.53
CA ARG A 280 27.86 9.33 -20.35
C ARG A 280 27.05 9.25 -19.08
N VAL A 281 27.20 8.15 -18.34
CA VAL A 281 26.49 7.91 -17.08
C VAL A 281 27.41 8.19 -15.89
N ALA A 282 26.95 9.03 -14.96
CA ALA A 282 27.64 9.35 -13.71
C ALA A 282 26.86 8.85 -12.51
N LEU A 283 27.56 8.29 -11.51
CA LEU A 283 26.99 7.87 -10.23
C LEU A 283 27.29 8.92 -9.15
N LEU A 284 26.24 9.30 -8.37
CA LEU A 284 26.37 10.23 -7.25
C LEU A 284 25.67 9.70 -6.01
N THR A 285 26.43 9.21 -5.02
CA THR A 285 25.91 8.67 -3.75
C THR A 285 26.55 9.33 -2.54
N GLY A 286 25.89 9.15 -1.37
CA GLY A 286 26.41 9.71 -0.11
C GLY A 286 27.73 9.09 0.35
N GLY A 287 27.94 7.80 0.09
CA GLY A 287 29.12 7.04 0.50
C GLY A 287 30.38 7.24 -0.35
N MET A 288 30.33 8.07 -1.38
CA MET A 288 31.48 8.34 -2.26
C MET A 288 32.59 9.10 -1.52
N LYS A 289 33.84 8.78 -1.88
CA LYS A 289 35.02 9.54 -1.41
C LYS A 289 34.94 11.00 -1.88
N ALA A 290 35.36 11.94 -1.05
CA ALA A 290 35.25 13.37 -1.33
C ALA A 290 35.87 13.81 -2.68
N ALA A 291 36.99 13.22 -3.07
CA ALA A 291 37.63 13.50 -4.36
C ALA A 291 36.74 13.06 -5.54
N ALA A 292 36.25 11.81 -5.53
CA ALA A 292 35.36 11.30 -6.57
C ALA A 292 34.07 12.11 -6.66
N LYS A 293 33.50 12.47 -5.49
CA LYS A 293 32.30 13.31 -5.44
C LYS A 293 32.53 14.67 -6.09
N ARG A 294 33.67 15.32 -5.84
CA ARG A 294 34.03 16.61 -6.48
C ARG A 294 34.16 16.49 -7.99
N THR A 295 34.82 15.43 -8.48
CA THR A 295 34.91 15.17 -9.92
C THR A 295 33.55 14.98 -10.57
N THR A 296 32.66 14.17 -9.94
CA THR A 296 31.29 13.96 -10.45
C THR A 296 30.49 15.27 -10.46
N LEU A 297 30.58 16.08 -9.41
CA LEU A 297 29.89 17.39 -9.35
C LEU A 297 30.38 18.35 -10.44
N ALA A 298 31.69 18.38 -10.71
CA ALA A 298 32.26 19.17 -11.79
C ALA A 298 31.76 18.70 -13.16
N ALA A 299 31.69 17.37 -13.39
CA ALA A 299 31.18 16.79 -14.63
C ALA A 299 29.70 17.11 -14.86
N ILE A 300 28.89 17.12 -13.79
CA ILE A 300 27.45 17.50 -13.87
C ILE A 300 27.32 18.96 -14.29
N ARG A 301 28.03 19.85 -13.60
CA ARG A 301 28.00 21.29 -13.88
C ARG A 301 28.57 21.66 -15.24
N GLY A 302 29.61 20.95 -15.68
CA GLY A 302 30.26 21.14 -16.96
C GLY A 302 29.60 20.50 -18.16
N ASP A 303 28.40 19.89 -18.01
CA ASP A 303 27.70 19.14 -19.07
C ASP A 303 28.53 17.96 -19.63
N GLU A 304 29.40 17.38 -18.80
CA GLU A 304 30.22 16.22 -19.14
C GLU A 304 29.58 14.89 -18.77
N ALA A 305 28.45 14.92 -18.04
CA ALA A 305 27.62 13.78 -17.70
C ALA A 305 26.23 14.01 -18.24
N ASP A 306 25.69 13.05 -18.98
CA ASP A 306 24.39 13.13 -19.64
C ASP A 306 23.29 12.54 -18.73
N LEU A 307 23.57 11.42 -18.04
CA LEU A 307 22.70 10.79 -17.05
C LEU A 307 23.38 10.75 -15.69
N ILE A 308 22.72 11.29 -14.69
CA ILE A 308 23.16 11.28 -13.30
C ILE A 308 22.29 10.31 -12.52
N VAL A 309 22.84 9.19 -12.07
CA VAL A 309 22.15 8.20 -11.23
C VAL A 309 22.64 8.35 -9.80
N GLY A 310 21.73 8.36 -8.83
CA GLY A 310 22.13 8.42 -7.44
C GLY A 310 20.98 8.34 -6.45
N THR A 311 21.29 8.65 -5.20
CA THR A 311 20.33 8.67 -4.10
C THR A 311 19.90 10.11 -3.81
N HIS A 312 19.32 10.34 -2.62
CA HIS A 312 19.04 11.71 -2.12
C HIS A 312 20.25 12.68 -2.21
N ALA A 313 21.46 12.19 -2.41
CA ALA A 313 22.64 13.02 -2.63
C ALA A 313 22.48 13.95 -3.84
N ILE A 314 21.70 13.57 -4.87
CA ILE A 314 21.37 14.42 -6.03
C ILE A 314 20.57 15.67 -5.63
N LEU A 315 19.78 15.59 -4.54
CA LEU A 315 18.94 16.68 -4.06
C LEU A 315 19.71 17.72 -3.23
N SER A 316 20.97 17.45 -2.85
CA SER A 316 21.75 18.37 -2.03
C SER A 316 22.01 19.69 -2.75
N GLU A 317 22.10 20.81 -2.00
CA GLU A 317 22.25 22.17 -2.54
C GLU A 317 23.47 22.33 -3.46
N GLY A 318 24.56 21.59 -3.21
CA GLY A 318 25.77 21.64 -4.01
C GLY A 318 25.73 20.93 -5.37
N VAL A 319 24.59 20.35 -5.77
CA VAL A 319 24.42 19.73 -7.10
C VAL A 319 23.73 20.72 -8.03
N GLU A 320 24.48 21.20 -9.01
CA GLU A 320 24.04 22.14 -10.04
C GLU A 320 24.07 21.43 -11.40
N PHE A 321 22.91 21.31 -12.05
CA PHE A 321 22.81 20.79 -13.41
C PHE A 321 23.01 21.92 -14.43
N ALA A 322 23.72 21.64 -15.51
CA ALA A 322 23.80 22.58 -16.61
C ALA A 322 22.46 22.74 -17.34
N ARG A 323 21.77 21.63 -17.62
CA ARG A 323 20.53 21.61 -18.42
C ARG A 323 19.63 20.40 -18.05
N LEU A 324 19.15 20.31 -16.81
CA LEU A 324 18.27 19.21 -16.41
C LEU A 324 16.93 19.28 -17.14
N GLY A 325 16.60 18.28 -17.97
CA GLY A 325 15.33 18.18 -18.70
C GLY A 325 14.38 17.12 -18.17
N LEU A 326 14.91 16.02 -17.61
CA LEU A 326 14.10 14.92 -17.10
C LEU A 326 14.60 14.43 -15.73
N ALA A 327 13.69 14.27 -14.79
CA ALA A 327 13.94 13.62 -13.52
C ALA A 327 13.13 12.31 -13.44
N VAL A 328 13.82 11.20 -13.17
CA VAL A 328 13.21 9.87 -12.97
C VAL A 328 13.34 9.49 -11.51
N ILE A 329 12.23 9.08 -10.87
CA ILE A 329 12.22 8.63 -9.47
C ILE A 329 11.79 7.17 -9.43
N ASP A 330 12.66 6.30 -8.91
CA ASP A 330 12.33 4.90 -8.71
C ASP A 330 11.76 4.65 -7.29
N GLU A 331 10.74 3.77 -7.19
CA GLU A 331 10.09 3.39 -5.93
C GLU A 331 9.55 4.59 -5.12
N GLN A 332 8.59 5.29 -5.68
CA GLN A 332 8.01 6.54 -5.18
C GLN A 332 7.62 6.52 -3.68
N HIS A 333 7.16 5.38 -3.14
CA HIS A 333 6.71 5.29 -1.74
C HIS A 333 7.80 5.63 -0.72
N ARG A 334 9.06 5.66 -1.13
CA ARG A 334 10.23 6.06 -0.31
C ARG A 334 10.63 7.52 -0.47
N PHE A 335 10.01 8.25 -1.40
CA PHE A 335 10.27 9.68 -1.66
C PHE A 335 9.01 10.50 -1.38
N GLY A 336 9.08 11.44 -0.44
CA GLY A 336 7.96 12.32 -0.10
C GLY A 336 7.69 13.40 -1.17
N VAL A 337 6.51 14.05 -1.08
CA VAL A 337 6.09 15.18 -1.94
C VAL A 337 7.15 16.30 -1.93
N ARG A 338 7.77 16.56 -0.78
CA ARG A 338 8.80 17.58 -0.60
C ARG A 338 10.04 17.34 -1.47
N GLN A 339 10.46 16.09 -1.63
CA GLN A 339 11.66 15.74 -2.41
C GLN A 339 11.42 15.89 -3.92
N ARG A 340 10.18 15.68 -4.40
CA ARG A 340 9.77 16.00 -5.77
C ARG A 340 9.88 17.51 -6.05
N GLY A 341 9.42 18.34 -5.10
CA GLY A 341 9.56 19.79 -5.19
C GLY A 341 11.00 20.25 -5.29
N MET A 342 11.91 19.66 -4.51
CA MET A 342 13.34 19.99 -4.55
C MET A 342 14.02 19.69 -5.90
N LEU A 343 13.56 18.67 -6.64
CA LEU A 343 14.04 18.40 -8.01
C LEU A 343 13.53 19.45 -9.01
N ALA A 344 12.28 19.86 -8.88
CA ALA A 344 11.71 20.92 -9.70
C ALA A 344 12.44 22.26 -9.49
N GLU A 345 12.97 22.52 -8.29
CA GLU A 345 13.77 23.71 -7.97
C GLU A 345 15.17 23.70 -8.59
N LYS A 346 15.69 22.52 -9.00
CA LYS A 346 17.04 22.37 -9.59
C LYS A 346 17.12 22.71 -11.07
N ALA A 347 15.99 22.94 -11.72
CA ALA A 347 15.90 23.37 -13.11
C ALA A 347 14.61 24.15 -13.35
N VAL A 348 14.50 24.79 -14.51
CA VAL A 348 13.26 25.45 -14.92
C VAL A 348 12.29 24.37 -15.42
N ASN A 349 11.48 23.84 -14.48
CA ASN A 349 10.39 22.88 -14.74
C ASN A 349 10.80 21.63 -15.55
N PRO A 350 11.68 20.75 -15.02
CA PRO A 350 12.04 19.51 -15.70
C PRO A 350 10.82 18.58 -15.79
N HIS A 351 10.78 17.73 -16.81
CA HIS A 351 9.83 16.62 -16.88
C HIS A 351 10.07 15.65 -15.71
N LEU A 352 8.99 15.11 -15.14
CA LEU A 352 9.05 14.17 -14.02
C LEU A 352 8.42 12.83 -14.40
N LEU A 353 9.20 11.76 -14.33
CA LEU A 353 8.75 10.38 -14.47
C LEU A 353 8.92 9.64 -13.14
N VAL A 354 7.84 9.17 -12.58
CA VAL A 354 7.83 8.43 -11.32
C VAL A 354 7.55 6.97 -11.60
N MET A 355 8.32 6.03 -11.05
CA MET A 355 8.11 4.60 -11.22
C MET A 355 7.59 3.97 -9.92
N SER A 356 6.61 3.06 -10.05
CA SER A 356 6.08 2.29 -8.91
C SER A 356 5.87 0.84 -9.27
N ALA A 357 6.31 -0.06 -8.37
CA ALA A 357 6.03 -1.50 -8.47
C ALA A 357 4.75 -1.93 -7.73
N THR A 358 4.12 -1.03 -6.97
CA THR A 358 2.88 -1.35 -6.27
C THR A 358 1.69 -1.29 -7.23
N PRO A 359 0.89 -2.36 -7.36
CA PRO A 359 -0.34 -2.33 -8.14
C PRO A 359 -1.39 -1.51 -7.37
N ILE A 360 -1.48 -0.23 -7.70
CA ILE A 360 -2.52 0.66 -7.18
C ILE A 360 -3.66 0.65 -8.21
N PRO A 361 -4.92 0.31 -7.83
CA PRO A 361 -6.04 0.41 -8.74
C PRO A 361 -6.10 1.80 -9.39
N ARG A 362 -6.35 1.86 -10.70
CA ARG A 362 -6.32 3.11 -11.47
C ARG A 362 -7.12 4.24 -10.81
N THR A 363 -8.30 3.91 -10.28
CA THR A 363 -9.16 4.85 -9.56
C THR A 363 -8.52 5.37 -8.27
N LEU A 364 -7.84 4.51 -7.53
CA LEU A 364 -7.12 4.90 -6.31
C LEU A 364 -5.83 5.64 -6.65
N GLY A 365 -5.16 5.27 -7.75
CA GLY A 365 -3.98 5.99 -8.27
C GLY A 365 -4.31 7.44 -8.61
N VAL A 366 -5.42 7.69 -9.29
CA VAL A 366 -5.91 9.05 -9.59
C VAL A 366 -6.27 9.83 -8.30
N LEU A 367 -6.76 9.16 -7.25
CA LEU A 367 -7.06 9.79 -5.97
C LEU A 367 -5.81 10.17 -5.17
N ILE A 368 -4.81 9.29 -5.16
CA ILE A 368 -3.58 9.47 -4.35
C ILE A 368 -2.57 10.35 -5.09
N PHE A 369 -2.49 10.21 -6.40
CA PHE A 369 -1.49 10.86 -7.27
C PHE A 369 -2.15 11.70 -8.36
N GLY A 370 -3.22 12.39 -8.02
CA GLY A 370 -4.07 13.08 -8.98
C GLY A 370 -3.41 14.22 -9.76
N ASP A 371 -2.19 14.59 -9.36
CA ASP A 371 -1.30 15.49 -10.09
C ASP A 371 -0.48 14.75 -11.17
N LEU A 372 -0.49 13.40 -11.21
CA LEU A 372 0.26 12.58 -12.15
C LEU A 372 -0.65 11.98 -13.24
N ASP A 373 -0.20 12.01 -14.48
CA ASP A 373 -0.74 11.15 -15.54
C ASP A 373 -0.22 9.72 -15.35
N ILE A 374 -0.97 8.70 -15.74
CA ILE A 374 -0.64 7.31 -15.42
C ILE A 374 -0.46 6.48 -16.69
N SER A 375 0.73 5.87 -16.85
CA SER A 375 1.00 4.80 -17.82
C SER A 375 1.11 3.45 -17.10
N ILE A 376 0.44 2.42 -17.62
CA ILE A 376 0.37 1.10 -16.99
C ILE A 376 1.07 0.07 -17.88
N LEU A 377 2.01 -0.69 -17.28
CA LEU A 377 2.62 -1.85 -17.88
C LEU A 377 1.87 -3.11 -17.42
N ASP A 378 0.88 -3.50 -18.18
CA ASP A 378 -0.04 -4.63 -17.94
C ASP A 378 0.40 -5.93 -18.62
N GLU A 379 1.56 -5.93 -19.28
CA GLU A 379 2.17 -7.09 -19.91
C GLU A 379 3.48 -7.47 -19.23
N LEU A 380 3.74 -8.77 -19.12
CA LEU A 380 5.04 -9.30 -18.68
C LEU A 380 5.96 -9.52 -19.90
N PRO A 381 7.27 -9.22 -19.76
CA PRO A 381 8.23 -9.51 -20.81
C PRO A 381 8.27 -11.00 -21.17
N PRO A 382 8.58 -11.34 -22.43
CA PRO A 382 8.74 -12.74 -22.87
C PRO A 382 9.75 -13.50 -22.00
N GLY A 383 9.47 -14.77 -21.73
CA GLY A 383 10.35 -15.66 -20.93
C GLY A 383 10.13 -15.58 -19.42
N ARG A 384 9.23 -14.76 -18.93
CA ARG A 384 8.88 -14.72 -17.50
C ARG A 384 7.73 -15.67 -17.19
N THR A 385 7.93 -16.58 -16.24
CA THR A 385 6.89 -17.50 -15.76
C THR A 385 6.17 -16.93 -14.53
N PRO A 386 4.84 -17.11 -14.41
CA PRO A 386 4.11 -16.71 -13.22
C PRO A 386 4.63 -17.44 -11.97
N VAL A 387 4.79 -16.71 -10.86
CA VAL A 387 5.22 -17.29 -9.58
C VAL A 387 4.05 -18.03 -8.94
N LYS A 388 4.24 -19.32 -8.63
CA LYS A 388 3.25 -20.16 -7.96
C LYS A 388 3.25 -19.86 -6.47
N THR A 389 2.14 -19.35 -5.94
CA THR A 389 2.01 -18.96 -4.52
C THR A 389 1.19 -20.00 -3.76
N ARG A 390 1.69 -20.43 -2.59
CA ARG A 390 1.00 -21.38 -1.70
C ARG A 390 1.03 -20.89 -0.27
N CYS A 391 -0.08 -21.06 0.46
CA CYS A 391 -0.14 -20.89 1.89
C CYS A 391 0.09 -22.24 2.58
N ILE A 392 1.09 -22.31 3.47
CA ILE A 392 1.51 -23.54 4.15
C ILE A 392 1.26 -23.41 5.64
N THR A 393 0.59 -24.40 6.23
CA THR A 393 0.38 -24.50 7.68
C THR A 393 1.54 -25.25 8.36
N GLY A 394 1.71 -25.06 9.67
CA GLY A 394 2.80 -25.66 10.44
C GLY A 394 2.96 -27.19 10.26
N LYS A 395 1.87 -27.90 9.98
CA LYS A 395 1.91 -29.37 9.74
C LYS A 395 2.73 -29.77 8.49
N LYS A 396 2.80 -28.90 7.48
CA LYS A 396 3.53 -29.12 6.23
C LYS A 396 4.93 -28.47 6.20
N ARG A 397 5.43 -28.03 7.34
CA ARG A 397 6.71 -27.32 7.42
C ARG A 397 7.90 -28.23 7.03
N ARG A 398 7.87 -29.51 7.42
CA ARG A 398 8.91 -30.49 7.02
C ARG A 398 8.93 -30.71 5.51
N ASP A 399 7.76 -30.85 4.90
CA ASP A 399 7.65 -31.02 3.44
C ASP A 399 8.20 -29.80 2.69
N LEU A 400 7.97 -28.59 3.24
CA LEU A 400 8.56 -27.36 2.71
C LEU A 400 10.08 -27.42 2.68
N TYR A 401 10.75 -27.74 3.79
CA TYR A 401 12.21 -27.77 3.82
C TYR A 401 12.80 -28.87 2.94
N HIS A 402 12.15 -30.01 2.84
CA HIS A 402 12.54 -31.05 1.87
C HIS A 402 12.40 -30.54 0.42
N PHE A 403 11.37 -29.80 0.11
CA PHE A 403 11.21 -29.16 -1.20
C PHE A 403 12.32 -28.11 -1.45
N LEU A 404 12.66 -27.28 -0.45
CA LEU A 404 13.76 -26.32 -0.58
C LEU A 404 15.08 -27.01 -0.87
N ASP A 405 15.37 -28.10 -0.17
CA ASP A 405 16.57 -28.89 -0.36
C ASP A 405 16.66 -29.46 -1.77
N GLN A 406 15.57 -30.01 -2.31
CA GLN A 406 15.47 -30.45 -3.69
C GLN A 406 15.68 -29.32 -4.72
N GLU A 407 15.19 -28.13 -4.45
CA GLU A 407 15.41 -26.98 -5.36
C GLU A 407 16.87 -26.52 -5.32
N ILE A 408 17.51 -26.56 -4.15
CA ILE A 408 18.94 -26.26 -4.00
C ILE A 408 19.79 -27.30 -4.73
N ASP A 409 19.45 -28.59 -4.66
CA ASP A 409 20.13 -29.66 -5.42
C ASP A 409 20.10 -29.47 -6.94
N LYS A 410 19.04 -28.79 -7.43
CA LYS A 410 18.95 -28.38 -8.85
C LYS A 410 19.80 -27.14 -9.16
N GLY A 411 20.64 -26.70 -8.23
CA GLY A 411 21.47 -25.49 -8.35
C GLY A 411 20.73 -24.17 -8.18
N ARG A 412 19.53 -24.17 -7.61
CA ARG A 412 18.71 -22.97 -7.38
C ARG A 412 18.98 -22.36 -6.01
N GLN A 413 18.57 -21.11 -5.85
CA GLN A 413 18.73 -20.38 -4.59
C GLN A 413 17.38 -20.01 -3.96
N VAL A 414 17.38 -19.84 -2.63
CA VAL A 414 16.16 -19.67 -1.83
C VAL A 414 16.25 -18.45 -0.93
N TYR A 415 15.18 -17.66 -0.91
CA TYR A 415 14.97 -16.60 0.09
C TYR A 415 14.11 -17.12 1.25
N LEU A 416 14.48 -16.79 2.47
CA LEU A 416 13.74 -17.06 3.71
C LEU A 416 13.53 -15.73 4.44
N VAL A 417 12.32 -15.17 4.35
CA VAL A 417 12.01 -13.83 4.88
C VAL A 417 11.24 -13.96 6.18
N CYS A 418 11.77 -13.32 7.23
CA CYS A 418 11.13 -13.23 8.54
C CYS A 418 10.67 -11.80 8.82
N PRO A 419 9.53 -11.59 9.48
CA PRO A 419 9.13 -10.25 9.92
C PRO A 419 10.13 -9.71 10.96
N ALA A 420 10.49 -8.43 10.85
CA ALA A 420 11.13 -7.73 11.95
C ALA A 420 10.08 -7.52 13.05
N ILE A 421 10.33 -7.98 14.26
CA ILE A 421 9.45 -7.74 15.42
C ILE A 421 9.88 -6.39 16.00
N GLU A 422 9.18 -5.32 15.62
CA GLU A 422 9.52 -3.94 16.03
C GLU A 422 9.28 -3.68 17.53
N ASP A 423 8.38 -4.46 18.16
CA ASP A 423 7.97 -4.27 19.55
C ASP A 423 8.96 -4.84 20.60
N THR A 424 10.09 -5.39 20.17
CA THR A 424 11.13 -5.87 21.09
C THR A 424 12.27 -4.86 21.18
N PRO A 425 12.93 -4.68 22.36
CA PRO A 425 14.03 -3.72 22.54
C PRO A 425 15.20 -3.90 21.57
N ASP A 426 15.39 -5.09 21.01
CA ASP A 426 16.41 -5.44 20.03
C ASP A 426 15.93 -5.38 18.58
N GLY A 427 14.65 -4.97 18.33
CA GLY A 427 14.05 -4.88 17.01
C GLY A 427 13.91 -6.24 16.33
N GLY A 428 13.66 -7.30 17.08
CA GLY A 428 13.48 -8.66 16.57
C GLY A 428 14.76 -9.34 16.07
N LEU A 429 15.93 -8.76 16.34
CA LEU A 429 17.21 -9.31 15.89
C LEU A 429 17.48 -10.71 16.44
N ASN A 430 17.16 -10.95 17.73
CA ASN A 430 17.36 -12.26 18.34
C ASN A 430 16.44 -13.32 17.71
N ALA A 431 15.20 -12.98 17.39
CA ALA A 431 14.27 -13.89 16.71
C ALA A 431 14.79 -14.31 15.33
N VAL A 432 15.33 -13.38 14.56
CA VAL A 432 15.90 -13.68 13.23
C VAL A 432 17.19 -14.49 13.34
N LYS A 433 18.03 -14.21 14.32
CA LYS A 433 19.25 -15.00 14.57
C LYS A 433 18.92 -16.43 14.99
N THR A 434 17.96 -16.61 15.91
CA THR A 434 17.49 -17.93 16.34
C THR A 434 16.92 -18.69 15.14
N TYR A 435 16.09 -18.06 14.34
CA TYR A 435 15.54 -18.67 13.12
C TYR A 435 16.65 -19.06 12.14
N TYR A 436 17.66 -18.20 11.94
CA TYR A 436 18.83 -18.53 11.11
C TYR A 436 19.59 -19.74 11.63
N GLU A 437 19.83 -19.80 12.96
CA GLU A 437 20.52 -20.92 13.57
C GLU A 437 19.74 -22.24 13.43
N ASP A 438 18.41 -22.19 13.64
CA ASP A 438 17.53 -23.34 13.44
C ASP A 438 17.56 -23.83 11.98
N ILE A 439 17.48 -22.90 11.01
CA ILE A 439 17.57 -23.22 9.57
C ILE A 439 18.93 -23.83 9.24
N ALA A 440 20.02 -23.14 9.60
CA ALA A 440 21.37 -23.55 9.22
C ALA A 440 21.80 -24.87 9.89
N LYS A 441 21.36 -25.13 11.13
CA LYS A 441 21.82 -26.30 11.90
C LYS A 441 20.89 -27.50 11.81
N ALA A 442 19.58 -27.28 11.73
CA ALA A 442 18.60 -28.34 11.87
C ALA A 442 17.85 -28.69 10.58
N LEU A 443 17.61 -27.72 9.72
CA LEU A 443 16.73 -27.88 8.56
C LEU A 443 17.48 -27.92 7.22
N LEU A 444 18.60 -27.22 7.12
CA LEU A 444 19.47 -27.19 5.93
C LEU A 444 20.96 -27.32 6.33
N PRO A 445 21.36 -28.40 7.05
CA PRO A 445 22.68 -28.51 7.68
C PRO A 445 23.85 -28.54 6.70
N ASP A 446 23.61 -29.05 5.47
CA ASP A 446 24.63 -29.20 4.44
C ASP A 446 24.64 -28.05 3.44
N ARG A 447 23.85 -26.98 3.69
CA ARG A 447 23.70 -25.85 2.76
C ARG A 447 24.38 -24.58 3.30
N ARG A 448 24.86 -23.77 2.37
CA ARG A 448 25.51 -22.49 2.67
C ARG A 448 24.44 -21.42 2.88
N VAL A 449 24.11 -21.18 4.13
CA VAL A 449 23.04 -20.24 4.51
C VAL A 449 23.64 -18.91 4.97
N GLY A 450 23.21 -17.82 4.35
CA GLY A 450 23.57 -16.45 4.73
C GLY A 450 22.52 -15.78 5.60
N LEU A 451 22.94 -14.80 6.42
CA LEU A 451 22.04 -13.98 7.23
C LEU A 451 22.17 -12.51 6.86
N MET A 452 21.04 -11.85 6.61
CA MET A 452 20.98 -10.42 6.35
C MET A 452 19.89 -9.73 7.17
N HIS A 453 20.26 -8.69 7.92
CA HIS A 453 19.34 -7.92 8.76
C HIS A 453 19.66 -6.42 8.78
N GLY A 454 18.72 -5.60 9.26
CA GLY A 454 18.81 -4.14 9.23
C GLY A 454 20.06 -3.55 9.91
N LYS A 455 20.54 -4.18 10.99
CA LYS A 455 21.69 -3.69 11.79
C LYS A 455 23.08 -4.02 11.21
N LEU A 456 23.19 -4.80 10.12
CA LEU A 456 24.46 -4.99 9.42
C LEU A 456 24.94 -3.68 8.80
N LYS A 457 26.27 -3.46 8.84
CA LYS A 457 26.89 -2.32 8.14
C LYS A 457 26.72 -2.41 6.63
N PRO A 458 26.66 -1.29 5.90
CA PRO A 458 26.47 -1.31 4.45
C PRO A 458 27.45 -2.22 3.68
N LYS A 459 28.72 -2.26 4.09
CA LYS A 459 29.74 -3.15 3.50
C LYS A 459 29.43 -4.64 3.71
N GLU A 460 28.96 -4.99 4.91
CA GLU A 460 28.60 -6.38 5.26
C GLU A 460 27.37 -6.83 4.46
N LYS A 461 26.36 -5.96 4.35
CA LYS A 461 25.18 -6.20 3.51
C LYS A 461 25.58 -6.44 2.04
N ALA A 462 26.46 -5.59 1.51
CA ALA A 462 26.95 -5.72 0.14
C ALA A 462 27.69 -7.05 -0.06
N ALA A 463 28.55 -7.45 0.89
CA ALA A 463 29.28 -8.70 0.81
C ALA A 463 28.35 -9.93 0.82
N VAL A 464 27.37 -9.99 1.75
CA VAL A 464 26.41 -11.11 1.81
C VAL A 464 25.57 -11.17 0.53
N MET A 465 25.14 -10.04 -0.01
CA MET A 465 24.38 -9.99 -1.26
C MET A 465 25.22 -10.44 -2.46
N GLU A 466 26.49 -10.06 -2.53
CA GLU A 466 27.40 -10.49 -3.59
C GLU A 466 27.66 -12.00 -3.50
N ASP A 467 27.83 -12.56 -2.30
CA ASP A 467 27.96 -14.00 -2.07
C ASP A 467 26.70 -14.77 -2.49
N PHE A 468 25.51 -14.19 -2.25
CA PHE A 468 24.27 -14.78 -2.69
C PHE A 468 24.12 -14.67 -4.23
N LYS A 469 24.37 -13.50 -4.81
CA LYS A 469 24.28 -13.27 -6.26
C LYS A 469 25.22 -14.16 -7.07
N THR A 470 26.43 -14.42 -6.55
CA THR A 470 27.44 -15.26 -7.21
C THR A 470 27.26 -16.76 -6.95
N GLY A 471 26.21 -17.19 -6.23
CA GLY A 471 25.94 -18.59 -5.92
C GLY A 471 26.86 -19.19 -4.85
N ARG A 472 27.60 -18.35 -4.09
CA ARG A 472 28.37 -18.82 -2.93
C ARG A 472 27.50 -19.15 -1.72
N LEU A 473 26.28 -18.66 -1.71
CA LEU A 473 25.22 -19.00 -0.74
C LEU A 473 24.04 -19.65 -1.47
N ASP A 474 23.51 -20.70 -0.87
CA ASP A 474 22.38 -21.48 -1.38
C ASP A 474 21.05 -20.92 -0.88
N ALA A 475 21.04 -20.43 0.36
CA ALA A 475 19.88 -19.81 0.98
C ALA A 475 20.26 -18.50 1.68
N LEU A 476 19.32 -17.54 1.69
CA LEU A 476 19.49 -16.26 2.38
C LEU A 476 18.32 -16.03 3.35
N VAL A 477 18.61 -16.10 4.65
CA VAL A 477 17.69 -15.70 5.71
C VAL A 477 17.75 -14.17 5.87
N SER A 478 16.62 -13.51 5.82
CA SER A 478 16.59 -12.06 5.91
C SER A 478 15.36 -11.52 6.63
N THR A 479 15.47 -10.32 7.18
CA THR A 479 14.32 -9.48 7.50
C THR A 479 13.82 -8.78 6.23
N THR A 480 12.83 -7.90 6.33
CA THR A 480 12.26 -7.06 5.26
C THR A 480 13.30 -6.28 4.43
N VAL A 481 14.57 -6.29 4.82
CA VAL A 481 15.69 -5.62 4.10
C VAL A 481 15.90 -6.11 2.66
N ILE A 482 15.34 -7.28 2.27
CA ILE A 482 15.31 -7.74 0.86
C ILE A 482 14.46 -6.82 -0.06
N GLU A 483 13.73 -5.88 0.48
CA GLU A 483 13.09 -4.81 -0.32
C GLU A 483 14.09 -4.03 -1.18
N VAL A 484 15.40 -4.13 -0.89
CA VAL A 484 16.49 -3.53 -1.65
C VAL A 484 16.75 -4.35 -2.92
N GLY A 485 16.11 -4.01 -3.98
CA GLY A 485 16.12 -4.34 -5.41
C GLY A 485 17.24 -5.14 -6.07
N VAL A 486 18.01 -5.93 -5.35
CA VAL A 486 19.06 -6.77 -5.95
C VAL A 486 18.45 -7.90 -6.75
N ASP A 487 18.83 -7.98 -8.02
CA ASP A 487 18.38 -9.03 -8.93
C ASP A 487 19.24 -10.29 -8.79
N VAL A 488 18.60 -11.40 -8.42
CA VAL A 488 19.23 -12.73 -8.36
C VAL A 488 18.44 -13.70 -9.24
N PRO A 489 18.77 -13.82 -10.53
CA PRO A 489 17.99 -14.63 -11.49
C PRO A 489 17.84 -16.10 -11.09
N ASN A 490 18.82 -16.63 -10.34
CA ASN A 490 18.84 -18.02 -9.88
C ASN A 490 17.97 -18.29 -8.63
N ALA A 491 17.48 -17.24 -7.96
CA ALA A 491 16.59 -17.40 -6.82
C ALA A 491 15.15 -17.74 -7.31
N SER A 492 14.74 -18.99 -7.11
CA SER A 492 13.46 -19.52 -7.60
C SER A 492 12.42 -19.70 -6.51
N VAL A 493 12.80 -19.74 -5.25
CA VAL A 493 11.87 -19.95 -4.13
C VAL A 493 11.98 -18.82 -3.11
N MET A 494 10.82 -18.34 -2.67
CA MET A 494 10.72 -17.39 -1.56
C MET A 494 9.76 -17.91 -0.50
N VAL A 495 10.26 -18.07 0.72
CA VAL A 495 9.46 -18.39 1.89
C VAL A 495 9.26 -17.13 2.72
N ILE A 496 8.03 -16.82 3.08
CA ILE A 496 7.68 -15.67 3.91
C ILE A 496 7.04 -16.20 5.19
N GLU A 497 7.76 -16.07 6.30
CA GLU A 497 7.26 -16.46 7.61
C GLU A 497 6.29 -15.42 8.17
N ASN A 498 5.24 -15.88 8.83
CA ASN A 498 4.21 -15.01 9.42
C ASN A 498 3.68 -13.98 8.41
N ALA A 499 3.27 -14.46 7.24
CA ALA A 499 2.82 -13.62 6.12
C ALA A 499 1.66 -12.67 6.49
N GLU A 500 0.85 -13.02 7.50
CA GLU A 500 -0.23 -12.19 8.05
C GLU A 500 0.24 -10.87 8.66
N ARG A 501 1.53 -10.74 8.96
CA ARG A 501 2.14 -9.51 9.47
C ARG A 501 2.58 -8.54 8.40
N TYR A 502 2.51 -8.94 7.14
CA TYR A 502 2.91 -8.11 6.01
C TYR A 502 1.69 -7.51 5.31
N GLY A 503 1.78 -6.25 4.93
CA GLY A 503 0.80 -5.66 4.02
C GLY A 503 0.86 -6.30 2.62
N LEU A 504 -0.26 -6.30 1.90
CA LEU A 504 -0.36 -6.90 0.56
C LEU A 504 0.68 -6.34 -0.42
N SER A 505 0.99 -5.05 -0.36
CA SER A 505 2.02 -4.41 -1.19
C SER A 505 3.41 -4.99 -0.94
N ALA A 506 3.77 -5.22 0.35
CA ALA A 506 5.06 -5.81 0.71
C ALA A 506 5.15 -7.26 0.24
N LEU A 507 4.09 -8.06 0.42
CA LEU A 507 4.03 -9.44 -0.09
C LEU A 507 4.17 -9.49 -1.61
N HIS A 508 3.53 -8.56 -2.32
CA HIS A 508 3.63 -8.46 -3.77
C HIS A 508 5.05 -8.11 -4.23
N GLN A 509 5.70 -7.16 -3.57
CA GLN A 509 7.09 -6.79 -3.84
C GLN A 509 8.06 -7.94 -3.56
N LEU A 510 7.89 -8.65 -2.44
CA LEU A 510 8.69 -9.82 -2.10
C LEU A 510 8.50 -10.93 -3.15
N ARG A 511 7.26 -11.27 -3.52
CA ARG A 511 6.98 -12.24 -4.58
C ARG A 511 7.70 -11.91 -5.89
N GLY A 512 7.76 -10.63 -6.25
CA GLY A 512 8.44 -10.16 -7.46
C GLY A 512 9.98 -10.30 -7.44
N ARG A 513 10.58 -10.72 -6.30
CA ARG A 513 12.03 -10.98 -6.20
C ARG A 513 12.44 -12.33 -6.74
N VAL A 514 11.49 -13.24 -6.92
CA VAL A 514 11.69 -14.53 -7.59
C VAL A 514 11.00 -14.54 -8.96
N GLY A 515 11.24 -15.55 -9.78
CA GLY A 515 10.65 -15.62 -11.13
C GLY A 515 11.34 -14.74 -12.16
N ARG A 516 12.63 -14.44 -11.96
CA ARG A 516 13.43 -13.62 -12.89
C ARG A 516 14.31 -14.45 -13.83
N GLY A 517 14.44 -15.74 -13.57
CA GLY A 517 15.11 -16.71 -14.43
C GLY A 517 14.11 -17.52 -15.25
N ALA A 518 14.65 -18.43 -16.09
CA ALA A 518 13.86 -19.37 -16.89
C ALA A 518 13.22 -20.50 -16.05
N ALA A 519 13.62 -20.63 -14.78
CA ALA A 519 13.14 -21.69 -13.90
C ALA A 519 11.75 -21.36 -13.33
N GLU A 520 10.94 -22.41 -13.12
CA GLU A 520 9.69 -22.30 -12.39
C GLU A 520 9.96 -21.75 -10.97
N SER A 521 9.12 -20.83 -10.49
CA SER A 521 9.34 -20.11 -9.23
C SER A 521 8.13 -20.16 -8.31
N TRP A 522 8.40 -20.13 -7.00
CA TRP A 522 7.42 -20.41 -5.94
C TRP A 522 7.43 -19.32 -4.87
#